data_c8b6ea3a88fe6b531e528db834606bf9
#
_entry.id   c8b6ea3a88fe6b531e528db834606bf9
#
_cell.length_a   1.000
_cell.length_b   1.000
_cell.length_c   1.000
_cell.angle_alpha   90.00
_cell.angle_beta   90.00
_cell.angle_gamma   90.00
#
_symmetry.space_group_name_H-M   'P 1'
#
loop_
_entity.id
_entity.type
_entity.pdbx_description
1 polymer ?
#
loop_
_entity_poly.entity_id
_entity_poly.type
_entity_poly.pdbx_seq_one_letter_code
_entity_poly.pdbx_strand_id
1 'polypeptide(L)'
;MAKAITDVALIGLGAVGAAYLTSVADNFPECRIRVIAAGERAARLRAGGIIYNGRRYMFDVAEPQDGTPAGLLFVSVKNGQLSEAAGQAAAFVGPDTVIISPLNGVTSERKLAERFGAENVVYSYAIKLDATRRGAETVCGNEGWIVFGDERNEPGRLSENVLAVEEFFKRSHIEYEIPEDMIKSLWKKFMMNCGLNQTSAVLGFSYGLMQRSQEARSLMRSAMEEAAAAARAAAGVELGEAEIGEIFRTMDMLSPNGKTSMLQDVDARRVTEVDAFAETVASIAREHGFAAPVNELYLRLIRAREESFRL
;
A
#
# COMPACT_ATOMS: atom_id res chain seq x y z
N MET A 1 26.69 6.13 -13.45
CA MET A 1 26.13 7.03 -12.42
C MET A 1 24.68 6.62 -12.20
N ALA A 2 24.25 6.44 -10.96
CA ALA A 2 22.86 6.09 -10.68
C ALA A 2 21.94 7.12 -11.35
N LYS A 3 20.80 6.65 -11.87
CA LYS A 3 19.77 7.45 -12.51
C LYS A 3 19.19 8.44 -11.48
N ALA A 4 19.28 9.74 -11.71
CA ALA A 4 18.77 10.73 -10.77
C ALA A 4 17.27 10.96 -11.01
N ILE A 5 16.43 10.72 -10.01
CA ILE A 5 15.02 11.07 -10.03
C ILE A 5 14.88 12.53 -9.58
N THR A 6 14.48 13.40 -10.51
CA THR A 6 14.22 14.82 -10.27
C THR A 6 12.80 15.24 -10.69
N ASP A 7 11.99 14.27 -11.10
CA ASP A 7 10.62 14.47 -11.56
C ASP A 7 9.78 13.26 -11.09
N VAL A 8 8.75 13.54 -10.31
CA VAL A 8 7.79 12.55 -9.81
C VAL A 8 6.40 12.83 -10.33
N ALA A 9 5.76 11.82 -10.90
CA ALA A 9 4.34 11.82 -11.20
C ALA A 9 3.62 10.92 -10.17
N LEU A 10 2.61 11.46 -9.49
CA LEU A 10 1.81 10.72 -8.53
C LEU A 10 0.39 10.52 -9.04
N ILE A 11 -0.09 9.28 -9.02
CA ILE A 11 -1.50 8.98 -9.19
C ILE A 11 -2.10 8.44 -7.90
N GLY A 12 -3.21 9.04 -7.45
CA GLY A 12 -3.82 8.65 -6.19
C GLY A 12 -3.46 9.54 -5.00
N LEU A 13 -3.67 10.84 -5.09
CA LEU A 13 -3.44 11.78 -3.98
C LEU A 13 -4.50 11.54 -2.88
N GLY A 14 -4.37 10.41 -2.18
CA GLY A 14 -5.09 10.00 -0.97
C GLY A 14 -4.28 10.33 0.29
N ALA A 15 -4.53 9.62 1.41
CA ALA A 15 -3.78 9.84 2.65
C ALA A 15 -2.30 9.46 2.51
N VAL A 16 -2.02 8.30 1.91
CA VAL A 16 -0.66 7.80 1.66
C VAL A 16 0.09 8.73 0.69
N GLY A 17 -0.50 9.02 -0.47
CA GLY A 17 0.11 9.91 -1.45
C GLY A 17 0.33 11.32 -0.93
N ALA A 18 -0.56 11.84 -0.07
CA ALA A 18 -0.38 13.15 0.56
C ALA A 18 0.82 13.16 1.52
N ALA A 19 0.96 12.12 2.38
CA ALA A 19 2.05 12.04 3.34
C ALA A 19 3.42 12.11 2.63
N TYR A 20 3.63 11.25 1.65
CA TYR A 20 4.94 11.20 0.97
C TYR A 20 5.17 12.36 0.01
N LEU A 21 4.14 12.83 -0.70
CA LEU A 21 4.32 13.93 -1.65
C LEU A 21 4.60 15.28 -0.97
N THR A 22 4.03 15.50 0.22
CA THR A 22 4.34 16.72 1.00
C THR A 22 5.76 16.68 1.54
N SER A 23 6.28 15.51 1.91
CA SER A 23 7.68 15.35 2.30
C SER A 23 8.63 15.68 1.14
N VAL A 24 8.31 15.22 -0.09
CA VAL A 24 9.06 15.63 -1.31
C VAL A 24 9.02 17.14 -1.49
N ALA A 25 7.85 17.77 -1.40
CA ALA A 25 7.69 19.21 -1.59
C ALA A 25 8.46 20.05 -0.57
N ASP A 26 8.58 19.57 0.66
CA ASP A 26 9.25 20.29 1.73
C ASP A 26 10.77 20.10 1.74
N ASN A 27 11.28 18.94 1.33
CA ASN A 27 12.69 18.57 1.50
C ASN A 27 13.46 18.49 0.17
N PHE A 28 12.76 18.40 -0.96
CA PHE A 28 13.37 18.33 -2.28
C PHE A 28 12.71 19.35 -3.25
N PRO A 29 12.83 20.65 -3.00
CA PRO A 29 12.10 21.70 -3.70
C PRO A 29 12.42 21.79 -5.20
N GLU A 30 13.60 21.31 -5.66
CA GLU A 30 13.93 21.24 -7.07
C GLU A 30 13.33 20.04 -7.81
N CYS A 31 12.69 19.10 -7.09
CA CYS A 31 11.96 18.01 -7.71
C CYS A 31 10.67 18.52 -8.34
N ARG A 32 10.48 18.25 -9.63
CA ARG A 32 9.20 18.52 -10.30
C ARG A 32 8.15 17.52 -9.81
N ILE A 33 7.06 18.03 -9.23
CA ILE A 33 5.97 17.21 -8.71
C ILE A 33 4.74 17.39 -9.60
N ARG A 34 4.24 16.30 -10.18
CA ARG A 34 3.01 16.27 -10.97
C ARG A 34 1.99 15.33 -10.35
N VAL A 35 0.79 15.81 -10.11
CA VAL A 35 -0.34 14.99 -9.65
C VAL A 35 -1.22 14.65 -10.83
N ILE A 36 -1.35 13.38 -11.16
CA ILE A 36 -2.19 12.91 -12.26
C ILE A 36 -3.64 12.88 -11.76
N ALA A 37 -4.49 13.68 -12.39
CA ALA A 37 -5.92 13.72 -12.10
C ALA A 37 -6.70 14.21 -13.31
N ALA A 38 -7.97 13.83 -13.43
CA ALA A 38 -8.86 14.24 -14.50
C ALA A 38 -10.18 14.82 -13.96
N GLY A 39 -10.90 15.55 -14.81
CA GLY A 39 -12.25 16.03 -14.57
C GLY A 39 -12.39 16.87 -13.30
N GLU A 40 -13.46 16.67 -12.53
CA GLU A 40 -13.74 17.41 -11.29
C GLU A 40 -12.64 17.29 -10.24
N ARG A 41 -11.95 16.13 -10.18
CA ARG A 41 -10.84 15.95 -9.25
C ARG A 41 -9.67 16.86 -9.60
N ALA A 42 -9.32 16.97 -10.88
CA ALA A 42 -8.28 17.87 -11.35
C ALA A 42 -8.66 19.35 -11.06
N ALA A 43 -9.89 19.73 -11.37
CA ALA A 43 -10.39 21.08 -11.08
C ALA A 43 -10.30 21.45 -9.60
N ARG A 44 -10.72 20.55 -8.69
CA ARG A 44 -10.64 20.76 -7.24
C ARG A 44 -9.19 20.90 -6.76
N LEU A 45 -8.28 20.05 -7.26
CA LEU A 45 -6.87 20.10 -6.87
C LEU A 45 -6.19 21.38 -7.36
N ARG A 46 -6.49 21.84 -8.57
CA ARG A 46 -5.97 23.12 -9.10
C ARG A 46 -6.50 24.32 -8.32
N ALA A 47 -7.78 24.30 -7.92
CA ALA A 47 -8.41 25.40 -7.20
C ALA A 47 -7.99 25.49 -5.73
N GLY A 48 -7.86 24.37 -5.03
CA GLY A 48 -7.71 24.34 -3.58
C GLY A 48 -6.54 23.54 -3.04
N GLY A 49 -5.86 22.76 -3.87
CA GLY A 49 -4.81 21.84 -3.42
C GLY A 49 -5.30 20.82 -2.42
N ILE A 50 -4.44 20.48 -1.46
CA ILE A 50 -4.75 19.67 -0.29
C ILE A 50 -4.32 20.38 0.99
N ILE A 51 -4.89 19.97 2.11
CA ILE A 51 -4.42 20.37 3.44
C ILE A 51 -3.78 19.13 4.08
N TYR A 52 -2.53 19.24 4.51
CA TYR A 52 -1.82 18.18 5.22
C TYR A 52 -1.29 18.75 6.55
N ASN A 53 -1.72 18.16 7.66
CA ASN A 53 -1.42 18.63 9.01
C ASN A 53 -1.63 20.15 9.18
N GLY A 54 -2.77 20.68 8.68
CA GLY A 54 -3.13 22.09 8.76
C GLY A 54 -2.43 23.01 7.74
N ARG A 55 -1.43 22.54 6.98
CA ARG A 55 -0.74 23.32 5.95
C ARG A 55 -1.31 23.01 4.57
N ARG A 56 -1.50 24.05 3.76
CA ARG A 56 -1.98 23.92 2.37
C ARG A 56 -0.81 23.67 1.43
N TYR A 57 -0.99 22.68 0.53
CA TYR A 57 -0.06 22.38 -0.56
C TYR A 57 -0.77 22.48 -1.91
N MET A 58 -0.12 23.13 -2.84
CA MET A 58 -0.53 23.24 -4.24
C MET A 58 0.48 22.47 -5.09
N PHE A 59 -0.01 21.59 -5.95
CA PHE A 59 0.82 20.80 -6.85
C PHE A 59 0.47 21.10 -8.30
N ASP A 60 1.41 20.85 -9.22
CA ASP A 60 1.11 20.83 -10.65
C ASP A 60 0.18 19.63 -10.93
N VAL A 61 -1.01 19.93 -11.47
CA VAL A 61 -2.02 18.91 -11.80
C VAL A 61 -2.02 18.66 -13.28
N ALA A 62 -1.50 17.51 -13.68
CA ALA A 62 -1.45 17.05 -15.07
C ALA A 62 -2.65 16.14 -15.39
N GLU A 63 -3.27 16.36 -16.54
CA GLU A 63 -4.29 15.44 -17.04
C GLU A 63 -3.65 14.23 -17.74
N PRO A 64 -4.32 13.05 -17.76
CA PRO A 64 -3.75 11.84 -18.34
C PRO A 64 -3.22 12.00 -19.77
N GLN A 65 -3.90 12.79 -20.61
CA GLN A 65 -3.52 13.01 -22.01
C GLN A 65 -2.33 13.96 -22.19
N ASP A 66 -2.01 14.78 -21.18
CA ASP A 66 -0.94 15.77 -21.23
C ASP A 66 0.37 15.24 -20.63
N GLY A 67 0.44 13.93 -20.39
CA GLY A 67 1.57 13.27 -19.76
C GLY A 67 2.83 13.31 -20.61
N THR A 68 3.95 13.40 -19.91
CA THR A 68 5.29 13.12 -20.43
C THR A 68 6.00 12.20 -19.44
N PRO A 69 6.90 11.30 -19.89
CA PRO A 69 7.59 10.37 -18.99
C PRO A 69 8.19 11.07 -17.76
N ALA A 70 7.99 10.48 -16.60
CA ALA A 70 8.56 10.91 -15.33
C ALA A 70 9.77 10.06 -14.96
N GLY A 71 10.65 10.56 -14.11
CA GLY A 71 11.71 9.76 -13.50
C GLY A 71 11.15 8.71 -12.53
N LEU A 72 10.08 9.08 -11.78
CA LEU A 72 9.37 8.20 -10.86
C LEU A 72 7.87 8.30 -11.06
N LEU A 73 7.18 7.18 -11.27
CA LEU A 73 5.73 7.07 -11.11
C LEU A 73 5.42 6.51 -9.72
N PHE A 74 4.77 7.31 -8.89
CA PHE A 74 4.32 6.91 -7.56
C PHE A 74 2.81 6.59 -7.61
N VAL A 75 2.45 5.31 -7.44
CA VAL A 75 1.06 4.85 -7.48
C VAL A 75 0.53 4.68 -6.06
N SER A 76 -0.52 5.42 -5.69
CA SER A 76 -1.08 5.45 -4.33
C SER A 76 -2.61 5.49 -4.35
N VAL A 77 -3.20 4.57 -5.09
CA VAL A 77 -4.65 4.36 -5.20
C VAL A 77 -5.11 3.17 -4.35
N LYS A 78 -6.40 2.99 -4.15
CA LYS A 78 -6.91 1.69 -3.64
C LYS A 78 -6.81 0.62 -4.73
N ASN A 79 -6.59 -0.64 -4.32
CA ASN A 79 -6.38 -1.77 -5.23
C ASN A 79 -7.46 -1.89 -6.32
N GLY A 80 -8.72 -1.66 -5.98
CA GLY A 80 -9.82 -1.67 -6.95
C GLY A 80 -9.76 -0.61 -8.05
N GLN A 81 -8.93 0.42 -7.86
CA GLN A 81 -8.74 1.51 -8.82
C GLN A 81 -7.44 1.36 -9.63
N LEU A 82 -6.62 0.35 -9.34
CA LEU A 82 -5.26 0.23 -9.90
C LEU A 82 -5.26 0.16 -11.43
N SER A 83 -6.14 -0.65 -12.03
CA SER A 83 -6.20 -0.81 -13.50
C SER A 83 -6.57 0.49 -14.22
N GLU A 84 -7.52 1.24 -13.68
CA GLU A 84 -7.90 2.56 -14.20
C GLU A 84 -6.77 3.55 -14.03
N ALA A 85 -6.18 3.60 -12.83
CA ALA A 85 -5.05 4.48 -12.51
C ALA A 85 -3.83 4.21 -13.41
N ALA A 86 -3.50 2.94 -13.64
CA ALA A 86 -2.44 2.57 -14.58
C ALA A 86 -2.76 3.03 -16.02
N GLY A 87 -4.04 2.98 -16.42
CA GLY A 87 -4.49 3.56 -17.70
C GLY A 87 -4.24 5.06 -17.78
N GLN A 88 -4.64 5.79 -16.75
CA GLN A 88 -4.47 7.24 -16.68
C GLN A 88 -2.99 7.67 -16.59
N ALA A 89 -2.13 6.84 -16.00
CA ALA A 89 -0.71 7.13 -15.85
C ALA A 89 0.15 6.76 -17.06
N ALA A 90 -0.42 6.15 -18.10
CA ALA A 90 0.34 5.57 -19.21
C ALA A 90 1.27 6.56 -19.92
N ALA A 91 0.85 7.81 -20.13
CA ALA A 91 1.68 8.83 -20.78
C ALA A 91 2.83 9.34 -19.90
N PHE A 92 2.84 8.98 -18.61
CA PHE A 92 3.90 9.36 -17.66
C PHE A 92 4.98 8.28 -17.50
N VAL A 93 4.84 7.16 -18.19
CA VAL A 93 5.80 6.05 -18.16
C VAL A 93 6.57 6.00 -19.48
N GLY A 94 7.88 6.02 -19.37
CA GLY A 94 8.82 5.80 -20.46
C GLY A 94 9.83 4.70 -20.12
N PRO A 95 10.78 4.41 -21.02
CA PRO A 95 11.76 3.34 -20.81
C PRO A 95 12.58 3.49 -19.52
N ASP A 96 12.74 4.74 -19.09
CA ASP A 96 13.54 5.06 -17.92
C ASP A 96 12.70 5.39 -16.67
N THR A 97 11.41 5.26 -16.68
CA THR A 97 10.55 5.54 -15.54
C THR A 97 10.65 4.42 -14.52
N VAL A 98 10.97 4.74 -13.26
CA VAL A 98 10.82 3.78 -12.16
C VAL A 98 9.40 3.86 -11.63
N ILE A 99 8.80 2.72 -11.31
CA ILE A 99 7.42 2.64 -10.79
C ILE A 99 7.45 2.02 -9.41
N ILE A 100 6.87 2.72 -8.42
CA ILE A 100 6.61 2.18 -7.09
C ILE A 100 5.13 2.26 -6.76
N SER A 101 4.63 1.24 -6.06
CA SER A 101 3.22 1.18 -5.64
C SER A 101 3.12 0.71 -4.20
N PRO A 102 3.33 1.60 -3.19
CA PRO A 102 3.29 1.21 -1.79
C PRO A 102 1.86 0.93 -1.31
N LEU A 103 1.16 0.08 -2.04
CA LEU A 103 -0.19 -0.37 -1.77
C LEU A 103 -0.19 -1.55 -0.79
N ASN A 104 -1.36 -1.81 -0.22
CA ASN A 104 -1.59 -3.06 0.50
C ASN A 104 -1.82 -4.21 -0.50
N GLY A 105 -1.53 -5.44 -0.08
CA GLY A 105 -1.68 -6.62 -0.95
C GLY A 105 -0.38 -7.05 -1.60
N VAL A 106 -0.48 -7.97 -2.57
CA VAL A 106 0.66 -8.61 -3.24
C VAL A 106 0.49 -8.68 -4.77
N THR A 107 -0.43 -7.90 -5.31
CA THR A 107 -0.81 -8.02 -6.74
C THR A 107 -0.51 -6.79 -7.57
N SER A 108 -0.21 -5.65 -6.92
CA SER A 108 -0.02 -4.36 -7.61
C SER A 108 1.17 -4.37 -8.55
N GLU A 109 2.30 -4.88 -8.10
CA GLU A 109 3.55 -4.90 -8.86
C GLU A 109 3.41 -5.76 -10.11
N ARG A 110 2.81 -6.96 -9.98
CA ARG A 110 2.55 -7.83 -11.14
C ARG A 110 1.67 -7.14 -12.19
N LYS A 111 0.56 -6.50 -11.75
CA LYS A 111 -0.35 -5.79 -12.67
C LYS A 111 0.32 -4.59 -13.36
N LEU A 112 1.20 -3.89 -12.65
CA LEU A 112 1.98 -2.79 -13.21
C LEU A 112 3.06 -3.30 -14.16
N ALA A 113 3.74 -4.40 -13.81
CA ALA A 113 4.73 -5.07 -14.66
C ALA A 113 4.12 -5.61 -15.97
N GLU A 114 2.94 -6.24 -15.92
CA GLU A 114 2.19 -6.68 -17.09
C GLU A 114 1.87 -5.54 -18.07
N ARG A 115 1.71 -4.32 -17.55
CA ARG A 115 1.36 -3.16 -18.37
C ARG A 115 2.56 -2.35 -18.84
N PHE A 116 3.57 -2.19 -18.01
CA PHE A 116 4.65 -1.22 -18.23
C PHE A 116 6.04 -1.85 -18.39
N GLY A 117 6.15 -3.18 -18.23
CA GLY A 117 7.41 -3.90 -18.17
C GLY A 117 7.88 -4.12 -16.74
N ALA A 118 8.39 -5.32 -16.47
CA ALA A 118 8.86 -5.69 -15.12
C ALA A 118 10.12 -4.91 -14.73
N GLU A 119 10.93 -4.53 -15.71
CA GLU A 119 12.15 -3.75 -15.53
C GLU A 119 11.92 -2.35 -14.97
N ASN A 120 10.70 -1.83 -15.09
CA ASN A 120 10.33 -0.50 -14.58
C ASN A 120 9.80 -0.56 -13.14
N VAL A 121 9.39 -1.73 -12.64
CA VAL A 121 8.67 -1.86 -11.38
C VAL A 121 9.60 -2.28 -10.25
N VAL A 122 9.60 -1.51 -9.16
CA VAL A 122 10.26 -1.82 -7.90
C VAL A 122 9.19 -2.18 -6.88
N TYR A 123 9.32 -3.34 -6.23
CA TYR A 123 8.38 -3.78 -5.19
C TYR A 123 8.36 -2.80 -4.03
N SER A 124 7.19 -2.52 -3.47
CA SER A 124 7.08 -1.58 -2.36
C SER A 124 5.80 -1.75 -1.54
N TYR A 125 5.88 -1.43 -0.25
CA TYR A 125 4.72 -1.25 0.60
C TYR A 125 4.99 -0.21 1.69
N ALA A 126 3.93 0.49 2.14
CA ALA A 126 4.01 1.38 3.28
C ALA A 126 3.71 0.64 4.59
N ILE A 127 4.41 1.00 5.67
CA ILE A 127 4.18 0.41 6.99
C ILE A 127 4.17 1.50 8.07
N LYS A 128 3.36 1.28 9.13
CA LYS A 128 3.17 2.17 10.29
C LYS A 128 2.72 3.60 9.93
N LEU A 129 2.23 3.82 8.72
CA LEU A 129 1.62 5.10 8.36
C LEU A 129 0.28 5.25 9.08
N ASP A 130 0.14 6.31 9.89
CA ASP A 130 -1.11 6.70 10.54
C ASP A 130 -1.61 8.02 9.94
N ALA A 131 -2.21 7.92 8.78
CA ALA A 131 -2.77 9.05 8.05
C ALA A 131 -4.26 8.86 7.77
N THR A 132 -5.06 9.82 8.18
CA THR A 132 -6.51 9.84 7.96
C THR A 132 -6.90 11.03 7.10
N ARG A 133 -7.66 10.77 6.03
CA ARG A 133 -8.18 11.82 5.15
C ARG A 133 -9.66 12.07 5.38
N ARG A 134 -10.02 13.35 5.53
CA ARG A 134 -11.39 13.85 5.60
C ARG A 134 -11.57 15.00 4.61
N GLY A 135 -12.25 14.72 3.49
CA GLY A 135 -12.39 15.70 2.41
C GLY A 135 -11.05 16.06 1.76
N ALA A 136 -10.69 17.33 1.81
CA ALA A 136 -9.42 17.85 1.30
C ALA A 136 -8.28 17.78 2.33
N GLU A 137 -8.59 17.52 3.60
CA GLU A 137 -7.63 17.50 4.70
C GLU A 137 -7.14 16.09 5.01
N THR A 138 -5.84 15.97 5.19
CA THR A 138 -5.17 14.76 5.69
C THR A 138 -4.47 15.12 6.99
N VAL A 139 -4.77 14.37 8.05
CA VAL A 139 -4.04 14.43 9.32
C VAL A 139 -3.20 13.16 9.43
N CYS A 140 -1.92 13.33 9.66
CA CYS A 140 -0.95 12.24 9.81
C CYS A 140 -0.24 12.40 11.16
N GLY A 141 -0.38 11.38 12.01
CA GLY A 141 0.31 11.32 13.29
C GLY A 141 1.66 10.62 13.22
N ASN A 142 1.83 9.73 12.22
CA ASN A 142 3.07 9.02 11.94
C ASN A 142 3.14 8.74 10.42
N GLU A 143 4.19 9.21 9.78
CA GLU A 143 4.41 9.01 8.34
C GLU A 143 4.89 7.59 8.00
N GLY A 144 5.27 6.81 9.01
CA GLY A 144 5.78 5.46 8.79
C GLY A 144 6.99 5.46 7.88
N TRP A 145 7.17 4.36 7.16
CA TRP A 145 8.22 4.26 6.14
C TRP A 145 7.78 3.39 4.97
N ILE A 146 8.54 3.45 3.88
CA ILE A 146 8.35 2.61 2.70
C ILE A 146 9.41 1.49 2.73
N VAL A 147 8.96 0.25 2.66
CA VAL A 147 9.82 -0.90 2.40
C VAL A 147 9.80 -1.14 0.90
N PHE A 148 10.98 -1.23 0.26
CA PHE A 148 11.05 -1.36 -1.18
C PHE A 148 12.31 -2.11 -1.63
N GLY A 149 12.33 -2.57 -2.88
CA GLY A 149 13.48 -3.21 -3.49
C GLY A 149 13.12 -4.09 -4.68
N ASP A 150 14.15 -4.69 -5.28
CA ASP A 150 13.98 -5.80 -6.19
C ASP A 150 13.54 -7.06 -5.41
N GLU A 151 13.16 -8.14 -6.08
CA GLU A 151 12.80 -9.41 -5.43
C GLU A 151 13.84 -9.86 -4.41
N ARG A 152 15.12 -9.70 -4.77
CA ARG A 152 16.30 -9.97 -3.93
C ARG A 152 17.25 -8.78 -3.99
N ASN A 153 17.71 -8.33 -2.83
CA ASN A 153 18.60 -7.20 -2.70
C ASN A 153 19.89 -7.65 -2.01
N GLU A 154 20.98 -7.71 -2.78
CA GLU A 154 22.30 -8.03 -2.23
C GLU A 154 22.96 -6.75 -1.71
N PRO A 155 23.41 -6.71 -0.44
CA PRO A 155 24.15 -5.55 0.08
C PRO A 155 25.34 -5.19 -0.82
N GLY A 156 25.41 -3.91 -1.24
CA GLY A 156 26.47 -3.42 -2.13
C GLY A 156 26.30 -3.74 -3.62
N ARG A 157 25.22 -4.41 -4.02
CA ARG A 157 24.90 -4.76 -5.42
C ARG A 157 23.43 -4.51 -5.77
N LEU A 158 22.89 -3.41 -5.29
CA LEU A 158 21.52 -2.99 -5.62
C LEU A 158 21.41 -2.58 -7.09
N SER A 159 20.25 -2.79 -7.70
CA SER A 159 19.96 -2.34 -9.06
C SER A 159 20.00 -0.81 -9.20
N GLU A 160 20.14 -0.33 -10.42
CA GLU A 160 20.11 1.12 -10.69
C GLU A 160 18.78 1.75 -10.29
N ASN A 161 17.64 1.05 -10.45
CA ASN A 161 16.33 1.52 -10.05
C ASN A 161 16.18 1.61 -8.53
N VAL A 162 16.64 0.60 -7.79
CA VAL A 162 16.62 0.62 -6.31
C VAL A 162 17.51 1.74 -5.79
N LEU A 163 18.72 1.92 -6.33
CA LEU A 163 19.62 3.00 -5.96
C LEU A 163 19.02 4.39 -6.27
N ALA A 164 18.32 4.52 -7.41
CA ALA A 164 17.67 5.78 -7.79
C ALA A 164 16.52 6.15 -6.82
N VAL A 165 15.70 5.17 -6.42
CA VAL A 165 14.63 5.37 -5.44
C VAL A 165 15.22 5.65 -4.04
N GLU A 166 16.28 4.95 -3.65
CA GLU A 166 16.97 5.18 -2.38
C GLU A 166 17.47 6.63 -2.26
N GLU A 167 18.15 7.12 -3.31
CA GLU A 167 18.63 8.50 -3.34
C GLU A 167 17.49 9.52 -3.33
N PHE A 168 16.40 9.23 -4.06
CA PHE A 168 15.20 10.06 -4.04
C PHE A 168 14.58 10.13 -2.64
N PHE A 169 14.46 9.01 -1.92
CA PHE A 169 13.93 8.98 -0.56
C PHE A 169 14.84 9.72 0.43
N LYS A 170 16.17 9.55 0.33
CA LYS A 170 17.13 10.32 1.14
C LYS A 170 16.94 11.83 0.97
N ARG A 171 16.86 12.30 -0.26
CA ARG A 171 16.66 13.74 -0.56
C ARG A 171 15.30 14.25 -0.12
N SER A 172 14.28 13.41 -0.16
CA SER A 172 12.91 13.75 0.22
C SER A 172 12.63 13.54 1.72
N HIS A 173 13.62 13.10 2.51
CA HIS A 173 13.47 12.71 3.91
C HIS A 173 12.34 11.68 4.14
N ILE A 174 12.13 10.78 3.18
CA ILE A 174 11.22 9.66 3.33
C ILE A 174 11.98 8.51 3.98
N GLU A 175 11.53 8.08 5.15
CA GLU A 175 12.10 6.90 5.82
C GLU A 175 11.84 5.64 5.00
N TYR A 176 12.83 4.74 4.94
CA TYR A 176 12.74 3.54 4.11
C TYR A 176 13.53 2.36 4.69
N GLU A 177 13.22 1.18 4.15
CA GLU A 177 13.94 -0.08 4.39
C GLU A 177 14.09 -0.84 3.06
N ILE A 178 15.26 -1.44 2.83
CA ILE A 178 15.53 -2.32 1.68
C ILE A 178 15.88 -3.71 2.24
N PRO A 179 14.91 -4.64 2.32
CA PRO A 179 15.16 -5.98 2.83
C PRO A 179 15.91 -6.84 1.81
N GLU A 180 16.74 -7.78 2.27
CA GLU A 180 17.41 -8.73 1.38
C GLU A 180 16.43 -9.58 0.57
N ASP A 181 15.31 -9.99 1.18
CA ASP A 181 14.21 -10.74 0.56
C ASP A 181 12.94 -9.90 0.57
N MET A 182 12.75 -9.10 -0.48
CA MET A 182 11.60 -8.23 -0.61
C MET A 182 10.30 -9.01 -0.79
N ILE A 183 10.33 -10.13 -1.50
CA ILE A 183 9.13 -10.96 -1.71
C ILE A 183 8.67 -11.58 -0.39
N LYS A 184 9.58 -12.14 0.40
CA LYS A 184 9.23 -12.63 1.75
C LYS A 184 8.69 -11.51 2.64
N SER A 185 9.29 -10.33 2.58
CA SER A 185 8.87 -9.14 3.35
C SER A 185 7.45 -8.71 2.98
N LEU A 186 7.15 -8.63 1.68
CA LEU A 186 5.82 -8.28 1.14
C LEU A 186 4.75 -9.30 1.57
N TRP A 187 5.02 -10.60 1.41
CA TRP A 187 4.10 -11.65 1.80
C TRP A 187 3.89 -11.74 3.32
N LYS A 188 4.91 -11.48 4.12
CA LYS A 188 4.78 -11.36 5.58
C LYS A 188 3.87 -10.19 5.97
N LYS A 189 4.01 -9.03 5.31
CA LYS A 189 3.12 -7.88 5.49
C LYS A 189 1.69 -8.23 5.08
N PHE A 190 1.51 -8.92 3.96
CA PHE A 190 0.21 -9.40 3.49
C PHE A 190 -0.44 -10.35 4.50
N MET A 191 0.29 -11.34 4.99
CA MET A 191 -0.17 -12.29 6.02
C MET A 191 -0.62 -11.55 7.28
N MET A 192 0.15 -10.56 7.74
CA MET A 192 -0.25 -9.71 8.87
C MET A 192 -1.60 -9.03 8.60
N ASN A 193 -1.79 -8.45 7.43
CA ASN A 193 -3.04 -7.78 7.07
C ASN A 193 -4.22 -8.75 6.99
N CYS A 194 -4.02 -9.96 6.47
CA CYS A 194 -5.05 -11.00 6.45
C CYS A 194 -5.49 -11.40 7.85
N GLY A 195 -4.57 -11.49 8.81
CA GLY A 195 -4.91 -11.78 10.20
C GLY A 195 -5.52 -10.58 10.93
N LEU A 196 -4.75 -9.50 11.06
CA LEU A 196 -5.11 -8.37 11.92
C LEU A 196 -6.25 -7.52 11.36
N ASN A 197 -6.09 -7.05 10.11
CA ASN A 197 -7.02 -6.06 9.54
C ASN A 197 -8.42 -6.65 9.39
N GLN A 198 -8.52 -7.85 8.89
CA GLN A 198 -9.81 -8.48 8.63
C GLN A 198 -10.51 -8.88 9.94
N THR A 199 -9.80 -9.50 10.90
CA THR A 199 -10.37 -9.83 12.20
C THR A 199 -10.85 -8.58 12.94
N SER A 200 -10.05 -7.52 12.93
CA SER A 200 -10.42 -6.22 13.52
C SER A 200 -11.69 -5.65 12.87
N ALA A 201 -11.79 -5.69 11.55
CA ALA A 201 -12.95 -5.17 10.80
C ALA A 201 -14.22 -6.00 11.05
N VAL A 202 -14.11 -7.33 11.09
CA VAL A 202 -15.25 -8.24 11.32
C VAL A 202 -15.80 -8.08 12.74
N LEU A 203 -14.92 -8.07 13.75
CA LEU A 203 -15.31 -8.01 15.15
C LEU A 203 -15.58 -6.59 15.66
N GLY A 204 -15.13 -5.56 14.93
CA GLY A 204 -15.16 -4.18 15.41
C GLY A 204 -14.15 -3.93 16.56
N PHE A 205 -13.06 -4.70 16.61
CA PHE A 205 -12.12 -4.70 17.73
C PHE A 205 -10.94 -3.77 17.47
N SER A 206 -10.64 -2.88 18.46
CA SER A 206 -9.35 -2.19 18.56
C SER A 206 -8.23 -3.18 18.89
N TYR A 207 -6.98 -2.72 18.77
CA TYR A 207 -5.82 -3.56 19.14
C TYR A 207 -5.94 -4.12 20.56
N GLY A 208 -6.37 -3.33 21.54
CA GLY A 208 -6.49 -3.80 22.93
C GLY A 208 -7.51 -4.91 23.14
N LEU A 209 -8.57 -4.96 22.34
CA LEU A 209 -9.53 -6.08 22.39
C LEU A 209 -8.92 -7.32 21.72
N MET A 210 -8.24 -7.16 20.58
CA MET A 210 -7.56 -8.27 19.91
C MET A 210 -6.41 -8.85 20.75
N GLN A 211 -5.67 -8.00 21.47
CA GLN A 211 -4.59 -8.42 22.38
C GLN A 211 -5.09 -9.34 23.50
N ARG A 212 -6.30 -9.08 24.04
CA ARG A 212 -6.85 -9.81 25.20
C ARG A 212 -7.76 -10.98 24.85
N SER A 213 -8.34 -11.00 23.65
CA SER A 213 -9.28 -12.05 23.26
C SER A 213 -8.53 -13.25 22.64
N GLN A 214 -8.58 -14.40 23.33
CA GLN A 214 -8.01 -15.64 22.83
C GLN A 214 -8.69 -16.09 21.53
N GLU A 215 -10.01 -15.96 21.42
CA GLU A 215 -10.75 -16.33 20.22
C GLU A 215 -10.40 -15.42 19.02
N ALA A 216 -10.25 -14.11 19.24
CA ALA A 216 -9.79 -13.22 18.18
C ALA A 216 -8.36 -13.60 17.72
N ARG A 217 -7.47 -13.91 18.64
CA ARG A 217 -6.10 -14.38 18.32
C ARG A 217 -6.11 -15.70 17.56
N SER A 218 -7.02 -16.63 17.90
CA SER A 218 -7.19 -17.88 17.17
C SER A 218 -7.65 -17.65 15.73
N LEU A 219 -8.66 -16.79 15.53
CA LEU A 219 -9.14 -16.40 14.20
C LEU A 219 -8.04 -15.72 13.37
N MET A 220 -7.29 -14.80 13.98
CA MET A 220 -6.15 -14.14 13.33
C MET A 220 -5.09 -15.15 12.89
N ARG A 221 -4.75 -16.12 13.76
CA ARG A 221 -3.81 -17.20 13.44
C ARG A 221 -4.27 -17.99 12.23
N SER A 222 -5.51 -18.50 12.26
CA SER A 222 -6.04 -19.29 11.14
C SER A 222 -6.04 -18.53 9.82
N ALA A 223 -6.44 -17.25 9.82
CA ALA A 223 -6.37 -16.42 8.61
C ALA A 223 -4.92 -16.21 8.11
N MET A 224 -3.95 -16.08 9.03
CA MET A 224 -2.52 -15.99 8.70
C MET A 224 -1.95 -17.29 8.15
N GLU A 225 -2.34 -18.44 8.69
CA GLU A 225 -1.92 -19.77 8.21
C GLU A 225 -2.41 -20.00 6.76
N GLU A 226 -3.64 -19.63 6.44
CA GLU A 226 -4.17 -19.66 5.07
C GLU A 226 -3.41 -18.71 4.14
N ALA A 227 -3.07 -17.50 4.60
CA ALA A 227 -2.25 -16.55 3.83
C ALA A 227 -0.82 -17.06 3.63
N ALA A 228 -0.24 -17.76 4.60
CA ALA A 228 1.06 -18.42 4.46
C ALA A 228 1.02 -19.56 3.43
N ALA A 229 -0.07 -20.35 3.41
CA ALA A 229 -0.28 -21.35 2.37
C ALA A 229 -0.39 -20.71 0.97
N ALA A 230 -1.07 -19.56 0.86
CA ALA A 230 -1.12 -18.80 -0.38
C ALA A 230 0.25 -18.27 -0.81
N ALA A 231 1.07 -17.78 0.13
CA ALA A 231 2.44 -17.32 -0.14
C ALA A 231 3.31 -18.45 -0.71
N ARG A 232 3.23 -19.64 -0.11
CA ARG A 232 3.94 -20.83 -0.59
C ARG A 232 3.48 -21.22 -1.99
N ALA A 233 2.17 -21.28 -2.21
CA ALA A 233 1.59 -21.72 -3.48
C ALA A 233 1.89 -20.76 -4.64
N ALA A 234 1.72 -19.45 -4.42
CA ALA A 234 1.82 -18.44 -5.47
C ALA A 234 3.24 -17.90 -5.70
N ALA A 235 4.10 -17.92 -4.66
CA ALA A 235 5.41 -17.26 -4.71
C ALA A 235 6.57 -18.13 -4.19
N GLY A 236 6.31 -19.36 -3.74
CA GLY A 236 7.35 -20.21 -3.14
C GLY A 236 7.91 -19.67 -1.82
N VAL A 237 7.18 -18.76 -1.15
CA VAL A 237 7.62 -18.11 0.07
C VAL A 237 7.18 -18.92 1.29
N GLU A 238 8.13 -19.33 2.11
CA GLU A 238 7.87 -20.02 3.36
C GLU A 238 7.67 -19.01 4.50
N LEU A 239 6.45 -18.99 5.03
CA LEU A 239 6.06 -18.27 6.24
C LEU A 239 5.45 -19.28 7.22
N GLY A 240 5.73 -19.11 8.51
CA GLY A 240 5.26 -20.08 9.49
C GLY A 240 5.17 -19.50 10.90
N GLU A 241 5.32 -20.36 11.91
CA GLU A 241 5.15 -20.01 13.31
C GLU A 241 6.05 -18.87 13.78
N ALA A 242 7.27 -18.78 13.22
CA ALA A 242 8.21 -17.70 13.57
C ALA A 242 7.68 -16.32 13.19
N GLU A 243 7.19 -16.18 11.95
CA GLU A 243 6.63 -14.93 11.43
C GLU A 243 5.28 -14.61 12.08
N ILE A 244 4.41 -15.60 12.27
CA ILE A 244 3.14 -15.43 13.00
C ILE A 244 3.40 -14.96 14.44
N GLY A 245 4.35 -15.58 15.13
CA GLY A 245 4.74 -15.17 16.48
C GLY A 245 5.30 -13.74 16.54
N GLU A 246 6.06 -13.32 15.53
CA GLU A 246 6.56 -11.94 15.40
C GLU A 246 5.41 -10.94 15.18
N ILE A 247 4.43 -11.28 14.35
CA ILE A 247 3.24 -10.46 14.12
C ILE A 247 2.46 -10.27 15.42
N PHE A 248 2.25 -11.34 16.20
CA PHE A 248 1.58 -11.22 17.50
C PHE A 248 2.38 -10.34 18.47
N ARG A 249 3.70 -10.52 18.57
CA ARG A 249 4.55 -9.66 19.42
C ARG A 249 4.44 -8.18 18.99
N THR A 250 4.45 -7.93 17.69
CA THR A 250 4.29 -6.56 17.16
C THR A 250 2.91 -6.00 17.54
N MET A 251 1.85 -6.76 17.36
CA MET A 251 0.49 -6.36 17.74
C MET A 251 0.39 -6.06 19.24
N ASP A 252 1.00 -6.89 20.09
CA ASP A 252 0.95 -6.73 21.55
C ASP A 252 1.64 -5.44 22.04
N MET A 253 2.53 -4.84 21.23
CA MET A 253 3.17 -3.55 21.50
C MET A 253 2.37 -2.34 20.99
N LEU A 254 1.32 -2.54 20.21
CA LEU A 254 0.51 -1.43 19.67
C LEU A 254 -0.37 -0.81 20.75
N SER A 255 -0.66 0.50 20.60
CA SER A 255 -1.58 1.20 21.50
C SER A 255 -2.94 0.51 21.55
N PRO A 256 -3.47 0.15 22.74
CA PRO A 256 -4.73 -0.57 22.87
C PRO A 256 -5.95 0.12 22.24
N ASN A 257 -5.93 1.45 22.17
CA ASN A 257 -7.01 2.23 21.56
C ASN A 257 -6.87 2.41 20.06
N GLY A 258 -5.74 1.99 19.48
CA GLY A 258 -5.50 2.06 18.06
C GLY A 258 -6.39 1.10 17.28
N LYS A 259 -6.62 1.42 16.02
CA LYS A 259 -7.46 0.66 15.08
C LYS A 259 -6.68 0.35 13.81
N THR A 260 -6.95 -0.81 13.23
CA THR A 260 -6.44 -1.14 11.90
C THR A 260 -7.05 -0.20 10.83
N SER A 261 -6.36 -0.04 9.70
CA SER A 261 -6.87 0.77 8.58
C SER A 261 -8.22 0.25 8.06
N MET A 262 -8.42 -1.06 8.04
CA MET A 262 -9.68 -1.66 7.59
C MET A 262 -10.82 -1.37 8.57
N LEU A 263 -10.58 -1.42 9.89
CA LEU A 263 -11.59 -1.02 10.88
C LEU A 263 -11.92 0.48 10.77
N GLN A 264 -10.94 1.32 10.51
CA GLN A 264 -11.17 2.75 10.25
C GLN A 264 -12.05 2.97 9.00
N ASP A 265 -11.87 2.17 7.95
CA ASP A 265 -12.74 2.22 6.77
C ASP A 265 -14.17 1.80 7.10
N VAL A 266 -14.33 0.69 7.85
CA VAL A 266 -15.66 0.21 8.30
C VAL A 266 -16.37 1.25 9.16
N ASP A 267 -15.68 1.82 10.15
CA ASP A 267 -16.25 2.85 11.04
C ASP A 267 -16.67 4.11 10.28
N ALA A 268 -15.95 4.44 9.24
CA ALA A 268 -16.24 5.57 8.34
C ALA A 268 -17.20 5.20 7.20
N ARG A 269 -17.78 4.00 7.21
CA ARG A 269 -18.69 3.47 6.15
C ARG A 269 -18.08 3.59 4.76
N ARG A 270 -16.77 3.33 4.63
CA ARG A 270 -16.05 3.30 3.36
C ARG A 270 -15.83 1.85 2.91
N VAL A 271 -15.76 1.66 1.60
CA VAL A 271 -15.36 0.37 1.00
C VAL A 271 -13.94 0.05 1.46
N THR A 272 -13.77 -1.18 1.96
CA THR A 272 -12.51 -1.69 2.49
C THR A 272 -11.60 -2.22 1.38
N GLU A 273 -10.47 -2.81 1.77
CA GLU A 273 -9.57 -3.51 0.86
C GLU A 273 -9.70 -5.04 0.99
N VAL A 274 -10.88 -5.55 1.33
CA VAL A 274 -11.12 -7.00 1.52
C VAL A 274 -10.77 -7.81 0.27
N ASP A 275 -10.97 -7.24 -0.92
CA ASP A 275 -10.60 -7.89 -2.18
C ASP A 275 -9.08 -8.04 -2.35
N ALA A 276 -8.29 -7.09 -1.82
CA ALA A 276 -6.85 -7.19 -1.83
C ALA A 276 -6.31 -8.20 -0.80
N PHE A 277 -7.10 -8.62 0.18
CA PHE A 277 -6.71 -9.57 1.22
C PHE A 277 -7.45 -10.91 1.08
N ALA A 278 -8.68 -11.01 1.57
CA ALA A 278 -9.43 -12.26 1.61
C ALA A 278 -9.69 -12.84 0.21
N GLU A 279 -10.13 -12.03 -0.76
CA GLU A 279 -10.35 -12.53 -2.13
C GLU A 279 -9.05 -13.01 -2.78
N THR A 280 -7.92 -12.32 -2.52
CA THR A 280 -6.61 -12.75 -3.02
C THR A 280 -6.24 -14.14 -2.46
N VAL A 281 -6.38 -14.36 -1.14
CA VAL A 281 -6.13 -15.69 -0.53
C VAL A 281 -7.08 -16.74 -1.09
N ALA A 282 -8.38 -16.44 -1.15
CA ALA A 282 -9.39 -17.37 -1.65
C ALA A 282 -9.19 -17.71 -3.14
N SER A 283 -8.76 -16.74 -3.95
CA SER A 283 -8.46 -16.96 -5.38
C SER A 283 -7.27 -17.89 -5.55
N ILE A 284 -6.17 -17.64 -4.84
CA ILE A 284 -4.98 -18.50 -4.87
C ILE A 284 -5.33 -19.91 -4.35
N ALA A 285 -6.14 -19.99 -3.29
CA ALA A 285 -6.57 -21.28 -2.76
C ALA A 285 -7.35 -22.12 -3.80
N ARG A 286 -8.28 -21.47 -4.52
CA ARG A 286 -9.03 -22.13 -5.62
C ARG A 286 -8.11 -22.56 -6.77
N GLU A 287 -7.17 -21.72 -7.15
CA GLU A 287 -6.24 -22.00 -8.25
C GLU A 287 -5.28 -23.15 -7.93
N HIS A 288 -4.80 -23.24 -6.69
CA HIS A 288 -3.81 -24.21 -6.25
C HIS A 288 -4.39 -25.42 -5.46
N GLY A 289 -5.72 -25.48 -5.28
CA GLY A 289 -6.40 -26.67 -4.73
C GLY A 289 -6.25 -26.85 -3.22
N PHE A 290 -6.14 -25.78 -2.44
CA PHE A 290 -6.19 -25.85 -0.97
C PHE A 290 -7.39 -25.08 -0.40
N ALA A 291 -7.73 -25.29 0.88
CA ALA A 291 -8.87 -24.64 1.53
C ALA A 291 -8.44 -23.36 2.25
N ALA A 292 -9.26 -22.29 2.15
CA ALA A 292 -9.08 -21.05 2.90
C ALA A 292 -10.40 -20.58 3.55
N PRO A 293 -10.99 -21.42 4.44
CA PRO A 293 -12.35 -21.19 4.94
C PRO A 293 -12.47 -19.90 5.77
N VAL A 294 -11.44 -19.48 6.50
CA VAL A 294 -11.48 -18.27 7.33
C VAL A 294 -11.44 -17.04 6.45
N ASN A 295 -10.56 -16.96 5.46
CA ASN A 295 -10.53 -15.83 4.53
C ASN A 295 -11.79 -15.78 3.66
N GLU A 296 -12.34 -16.92 3.21
CA GLU A 296 -13.64 -16.96 2.51
C GLU A 296 -14.78 -16.44 3.37
N LEU A 297 -14.80 -16.79 4.67
CA LEU A 297 -15.79 -16.26 5.60
C LEU A 297 -15.61 -14.76 5.81
N TYR A 298 -14.39 -14.27 6.03
CA TYR A 298 -14.10 -12.85 6.17
C TYR A 298 -14.53 -12.05 4.95
N LEU A 299 -14.26 -12.57 3.75
CA LEU A 299 -14.71 -11.96 2.50
C LEU A 299 -16.21 -11.71 2.48
N ARG A 300 -17.00 -12.74 2.83
CA ARG A 300 -18.47 -12.65 2.86
C ARG A 300 -18.96 -11.70 3.94
N LEU A 301 -18.42 -11.78 5.15
CA LEU A 301 -18.84 -10.94 6.28
C LEU A 301 -18.55 -9.45 6.04
N ILE A 302 -17.36 -9.14 5.51
CA ILE A 302 -16.97 -7.75 5.24
C ILE A 302 -17.77 -7.19 4.07
N ARG A 303 -17.95 -7.94 2.98
CA ARG A 303 -18.80 -7.51 1.85
C ARG A 303 -20.25 -7.28 2.28
N ALA A 304 -20.84 -8.16 3.09
CA ALA A 304 -22.18 -7.96 3.63
C ALA A 304 -22.27 -6.69 4.49
N ARG A 305 -21.20 -6.40 5.26
CA ARG A 305 -21.12 -5.14 6.02
C ARG A 305 -21.04 -3.91 5.10
N GLU A 306 -20.27 -3.99 4.02
CA GLU A 306 -20.17 -2.91 3.03
C GLU A 306 -21.50 -2.67 2.29
N GLU A 307 -22.27 -3.71 2.01
CA GLU A 307 -23.61 -3.57 1.45
C GLU A 307 -24.50 -2.70 2.37
N SER A 308 -24.40 -2.88 3.69
CA SER A 308 -25.14 -2.07 4.67
C SER A 308 -24.77 -0.59 4.67
N PHE A 309 -23.65 -0.18 4.08
CA PHE A 309 -23.27 1.23 3.97
C PHE A 309 -24.12 1.99 2.95
N ARG A 310 -24.77 1.26 2.04
CA ARG A 310 -25.61 1.80 0.95
C ARG A 310 -27.10 1.80 1.28
N LEU A 311 -27.47 1.06 2.34
CA LEU A 311 -28.82 0.99 2.89
C LEU A 311 -29.04 2.07 3.97
#